data_1fa0b27f7f23a0af4b7c3ee1754b0005
#
_entry.id   1fa0b27f7f23a0af4b7c3ee1754b0005
#
_cell.length_a   1.000
_cell.length_b   1.000
_cell.length_c   1.000
_cell.angle_alpha   90.00
_cell.angle_beta   90.00
_cell.angle_gamma   90.00
#
_symmetry.space_group_name_H-M   'P 1'
#
loop_
_entity.id
_entity.type
_entity.pdbx_description
1 polymer ?
#
loop_
_entity_poly.entity_id
_entity_poly.type
_entity_poly.pdbx_seq_one_letter_code
_entity_poly.pdbx_strand_id
1 'polypeptide(L)'
;GHMDYGKKDPSLGWRFTDAWLSMAGAGDKGLPNGLPVDEWGIRVEDCHPAGSSVTRGGAVNGPAAVYALNKYIDWLGDYAPPAASGMTFGEAGPVPAQGQIAQQIFWYTAFTASMAEEGTPVVNDDGTPKWRMAPSPHGPYWEDGMKVGYQDIGSWTFFEHADPMQRKAAWLYAQFPTSKVVSLKQFHEGLTPIRQSDIMHESMTERAPKLGGLVEFYRSPDREMWTDTGTNVPDYPRLAQLWWSNVAAAVTGEVSPQEAMDNLAQEQDRVMGRLHRAGVQGDC
;
A
#
# COMPACT_ATOMS: atom_id res chain seq x y z
N GLY A 1 -6.02 -5.76 -20.50
CA GLY A 1 -5.00 -6.09 -19.68
C GLY A 1 -5.09 -5.63 -18.26
N HIS A 2 -3.97 -5.65 -17.63
CA HIS A 2 -3.70 -5.21 -16.26
C HIS A 2 -3.21 -3.75 -16.28
N MET A 3 -3.51 -2.97 -15.26
CA MET A 3 -2.91 -1.65 -15.06
C MET A 3 -2.05 -1.65 -13.82
N ASP A 4 -0.83 -1.17 -13.98
CA ASP A 4 0.12 -0.95 -12.91
C ASP A 4 1.02 0.25 -13.26
N TYR A 5 2.08 0.54 -12.52
CA TYR A 5 3.00 1.63 -12.79
C TYR A 5 4.43 1.30 -12.35
N GLY A 6 5.44 1.87 -13.01
CA GLY A 6 6.84 1.48 -12.80
C GLY A 6 7.85 2.63 -12.76
N LYS A 7 7.39 3.89 -12.76
CA LYS A 7 8.29 5.04 -12.73
C LYS A 7 9.11 5.07 -11.44
N LYS A 8 10.39 5.43 -11.55
CA LYS A 8 11.29 5.64 -10.42
C LYS A 8 10.83 6.81 -9.55
N ASP A 9 9.95 6.52 -8.62
CA ASP A 9 9.20 7.48 -7.80
C ASP A 9 8.85 6.84 -6.44
N PRO A 10 8.70 7.61 -5.35
CA PRO A 10 8.34 7.06 -4.05
C PRO A 10 7.10 6.15 -4.05
N SER A 11 6.11 6.43 -4.91
CA SER A 11 4.89 5.62 -5.00
C SER A 11 5.15 4.17 -5.46
N LEU A 12 6.23 3.92 -6.20
CA LEU A 12 6.62 2.57 -6.59
C LEU A 12 6.93 1.68 -5.37
N GLY A 13 7.52 2.26 -4.33
CA GLY A 13 7.75 1.54 -3.08
C GLY A 13 6.45 1.12 -2.41
N TRP A 14 5.44 1.97 -2.39
CA TRP A 14 4.12 1.63 -1.86
C TRP A 14 3.51 0.46 -2.64
N ARG A 15 3.55 0.54 -3.96
CA ARG A 15 2.98 -0.51 -4.80
C ARG A 15 3.72 -1.84 -4.65
N PHE A 16 5.03 -1.82 -4.54
CA PHE A 16 5.80 -3.04 -4.32
C PHE A 16 5.54 -3.64 -2.92
N THR A 17 5.26 -2.83 -1.91
CA THR A 17 4.85 -3.32 -0.59
C THR A 17 3.60 -4.20 -0.69
N ASP A 18 2.59 -3.81 -1.47
CA ASP A 18 1.43 -4.65 -1.73
C ASP A 18 1.79 -5.97 -2.42
N ALA A 19 2.66 -5.92 -3.44
CA ALA A 19 3.12 -7.13 -4.12
C ALA A 19 3.88 -8.07 -3.16
N TRP A 20 4.72 -7.51 -2.30
CA TRP A 20 5.43 -8.24 -1.26
C TRP A 20 4.46 -8.91 -0.27
N LEU A 21 3.51 -8.14 0.28
CA LEU A 21 2.54 -8.65 1.26
C LEU A 21 1.65 -9.74 0.66
N SER A 22 1.17 -9.56 -0.55
CA SER A 22 0.34 -10.57 -1.24
C SER A 22 1.10 -11.85 -1.59
N MET A 23 2.43 -11.84 -1.62
CA MET A 23 3.25 -13.03 -1.86
C MET A 23 3.66 -13.76 -0.57
N ALA A 24 3.99 -13.01 0.50
CA ALA A 24 4.57 -13.56 1.72
C ALA A 24 3.87 -13.14 3.01
N GLY A 25 3.10 -12.05 3.00
CA GLY A 25 2.44 -11.52 4.21
C GLY A 25 3.35 -10.76 5.16
N ALA A 26 2.74 -10.03 6.12
CA ALA A 26 3.41 -9.28 7.18
C ALA A 26 3.09 -9.86 8.56
N GLY A 27 3.96 -9.59 9.51
CA GLY A 27 3.82 -10.05 10.90
C GLY A 27 3.99 -11.56 11.07
N ASP A 28 4.59 -12.20 10.09
CA ASP A 28 4.68 -13.65 9.98
C ASP A 28 6.11 -14.16 10.03
N LYS A 29 6.23 -15.47 9.85
CA LYS A 29 7.49 -16.21 9.79
C LYS A 29 8.33 -15.78 8.60
N GLY A 30 8.96 -14.61 8.66
CA GLY A 30 9.79 -14.08 7.56
C GLY A 30 10.63 -15.18 6.90
N LEU A 31 10.27 -15.56 5.67
CA LEU A 31 10.98 -16.62 4.94
C LEU A 31 12.39 -16.15 4.52
N PRO A 32 13.43 -16.96 4.65
CA PRO A 32 13.41 -18.38 5.02
C PRO A 32 13.59 -18.67 6.52
N ASN A 33 13.77 -17.68 7.36
CA ASN A 33 14.20 -17.83 8.75
C ASN A 33 13.10 -18.31 9.71
N GLY A 34 11.83 -18.13 9.34
CA GLY A 34 10.70 -18.43 10.20
C GLY A 34 10.55 -17.49 11.41
N LEU A 35 11.12 -16.30 11.32
CA LEU A 35 11.08 -15.26 12.35
C LEU A 35 10.12 -14.15 11.94
N PRO A 36 9.39 -13.54 12.89
CA PRO A 36 8.51 -12.43 12.60
C PRO A 36 9.24 -11.26 11.95
N VAL A 37 8.64 -10.67 10.93
CA VAL A 37 9.11 -9.46 10.24
C VAL A 37 7.96 -8.45 10.13
N ASP A 38 8.30 -7.19 9.98
CA ASP A 38 7.33 -6.13 9.71
C ASP A 38 6.88 -6.13 8.23
N GLU A 39 6.08 -5.12 7.85
CA GLU A 39 5.51 -4.95 6.52
C GLU A 39 6.56 -4.82 5.40
N TRP A 40 7.80 -4.52 5.76
CA TRP A 40 8.92 -4.42 4.81
C TRP A 40 9.95 -5.55 4.96
N GLY A 41 9.61 -6.61 5.67
CA GLY A 41 10.51 -7.74 5.86
C GLY A 41 11.67 -7.46 6.83
N ILE A 42 11.55 -6.43 7.65
CA ILE A 42 12.53 -6.05 8.66
C ILE A 42 12.22 -6.77 9.97
N ARG A 43 13.20 -7.44 10.54
CA ARG A 43 13.11 -8.02 11.87
C ARG A 43 13.35 -6.97 12.94
N VAL A 44 12.42 -6.87 13.87
CA VAL A 44 12.55 -6.10 15.11
C VAL A 44 12.56 -7.08 16.28
N GLU A 45 13.52 -6.99 17.17
CA GLU A 45 13.71 -7.86 18.34
C GLU A 45 13.88 -7.00 19.60
N ASP A 46 13.07 -7.23 20.62
CA ASP A 46 13.10 -6.46 21.88
C ASP A 46 13.11 -4.93 21.64
N CYS A 47 12.24 -4.45 20.76
CA CYS A 47 12.14 -3.04 20.34
C CYS A 47 13.38 -2.48 19.62
N HIS A 48 14.30 -3.32 19.20
CA HIS A 48 15.48 -2.92 18.43
C HIS A 48 15.40 -3.46 17.00
N PRO A 49 15.68 -2.64 15.98
CA PRO A 49 15.76 -3.12 14.60
C PRO A 49 16.95 -4.08 14.47
N ALA A 50 16.67 -5.35 14.22
CA ALA A 50 17.67 -6.41 14.18
C ALA A 50 18.33 -6.55 12.81
N GLY A 51 17.55 -6.57 11.73
CA GLY A 51 18.07 -6.68 10.39
C GLY A 51 17.01 -6.84 9.30
N SER A 52 17.38 -6.49 8.08
CA SER A 52 16.59 -6.67 6.87
C SER A 52 17.00 -7.90 6.09
N SER A 53 18.33 -8.17 6.03
CA SER A 53 18.83 -9.31 5.28
C SER A 53 18.46 -10.64 5.95
N VAL A 54 18.32 -11.68 5.14
CA VAL A 54 18.11 -13.07 5.59
C VAL A 54 19.20 -13.49 6.59
N THR A 55 20.43 -13.08 6.37
CA THR A 55 21.56 -13.39 7.29
C THR A 55 21.44 -12.73 8.66
N ARG A 56 20.59 -11.72 8.79
CA ARG A 56 20.31 -11.01 10.05
C ARG A 56 18.87 -11.28 10.57
N GLY A 57 18.23 -12.28 10.03
CA GLY A 57 16.91 -12.71 10.47
C GLY A 57 15.73 -11.98 9.80
N GLY A 58 16.00 -11.04 8.91
CA GLY A 58 14.99 -10.41 8.07
C GLY A 58 14.60 -11.25 6.86
N ALA A 59 13.81 -10.69 5.96
CA ALA A 59 13.26 -11.38 4.81
C ALA A 59 13.41 -10.61 3.48
N VAL A 60 13.98 -9.41 3.50
CA VAL A 60 13.99 -8.47 2.36
C VAL A 60 14.66 -9.05 1.10
N ASN A 61 15.71 -9.83 1.24
CA ASN A 61 16.36 -10.52 0.12
C ASN A 61 16.07 -12.04 0.10
N GLY A 62 15.00 -12.44 0.77
CA GLY A 62 14.55 -13.84 0.78
C GLY A 62 13.81 -14.25 -0.50
N PRO A 63 13.50 -15.54 -0.65
CA PRO A 63 12.91 -16.08 -1.87
C PRO A 63 11.54 -15.48 -2.20
N ALA A 64 10.74 -15.16 -1.19
CA ALA A 64 9.41 -14.56 -1.39
C ALA A 64 9.50 -13.13 -1.93
N ALA A 65 10.42 -12.31 -1.41
CA ALA A 65 10.63 -10.94 -1.87
C ALA A 65 11.15 -10.90 -3.31
N VAL A 66 12.12 -11.76 -3.63
CA VAL A 66 12.65 -11.87 -4.99
C VAL A 66 11.59 -12.38 -5.97
N TYR A 67 10.78 -13.35 -5.55
CA TYR A 67 9.64 -13.82 -6.34
C TYR A 67 8.62 -12.70 -6.59
N ALA A 68 8.26 -11.94 -5.56
CA ALA A 68 7.33 -10.82 -5.67
C ALA A 68 7.83 -9.76 -6.68
N LEU A 69 9.11 -9.41 -6.61
CA LEU A 69 9.70 -8.44 -7.53
C LEU A 69 9.74 -8.96 -8.98
N ASN A 70 10.09 -10.23 -9.20
CA ASN A 70 10.01 -10.83 -10.54
C ASN A 70 8.58 -10.79 -11.08
N LYS A 71 7.59 -11.20 -10.26
CA LYS A 71 6.18 -11.18 -10.68
C LYS A 71 5.68 -9.76 -10.98
N TYR A 72 6.09 -8.79 -10.22
CA TYR A 72 5.75 -7.41 -10.47
C TYR A 72 6.30 -6.90 -11.82
N ILE A 73 7.55 -7.24 -12.12
CA ILE A 73 8.21 -6.92 -13.40
C ILE A 73 7.50 -7.63 -14.57
N ASP A 74 7.18 -8.92 -14.42
CA ASP A 74 6.43 -9.70 -15.41
C ASP A 74 5.06 -9.04 -15.71
N TRP A 75 4.31 -8.68 -14.65
CA TRP A 75 2.99 -8.07 -14.83
C TRP A 75 3.06 -6.71 -15.52
N LEU A 76 4.06 -5.92 -15.17
CA LEU A 76 4.26 -4.61 -15.78
C LEU A 76 4.70 -4.73 -17.26
N GLY A 77 5.56 -5.71 -17.58
CA GLY A 77 6.06 -5.92 -18.92
C GLY A 77 5.07 -6.60 -19.85
N ASP A 78 4.41 -7.67 -19.38
CA ASP A 78 3.61 -8.55 -20.22
C ASP A 78 2.14 -8.14 -20.33
N TYR A 79 1.58 -7.52 -19.29
CA TYR A 79 0.12 -7.31 -19.18
C TYR A 79 -0.31 -5.86 -19.03
N ALA A 80 0.58 -4.95 -18.66
CA ALA A 80 0.28 -3.53 -18.56
C ALA A 80 0.49 -2.81 -19.91
N PRO A 81 -0.16 -1.64 -20.13
CA PRO A 81 0.14 -0.80 -21.27
C PRO A 81 1.62 -0.42 -21.30
N PRO A 82 2.25 -0.31 -22.48
CA PRO A 82 3.68 0.04 -22.58
C PRO A 82 4.08 1.34 -21.85
N ALA A 83 3.17 2.29 -21.75
CA ALA A 83 3.41 3.56 -21.03
C ALA A 83 3.44 3.39 -19.49
N ALA A 84 2.92 2.28 -18.95
CA ALA A 84 2.77 2.07 -17.52
C ALA A 84 4.11 2.08 -16.77
N SER A 85 5.18 1.57 -17.38
CA SER A 85 6.52 1.59 -16.80
C SER A 85 7.07 3.01 -16.53
N GLY A 86 6.53 4.02 -17.22
CA GLY A 86 6.89 5.43 -17.04
C GLY A 86 5.88 6.23 -16.20
N MET A 87 4.83 5.59 -15.68
CA MET A 87 3.78 6.27 -14.92
C MET A 87 4.03 6.21 -13.40
N THR A 88 3.53 7.23 -12.72
CA THR A 88 3.39 7.30 -11.27
C THR A 88 2.02 6.78 -10.82
N PHE A 89 1.81 6.67 -9.50
CA PHE A 89 0.51 6.39 -8.89
C PHE A 89 -0.62 7.29 -9.44
N GLY A 90 -0.40 8.60 -9.47
CA GLY A 90 -1.41 9.56 -9.90
C GLY A 90 -1.72 9.51 -11.41
N GLU A 91 -0.76 9.08 -12.22
CA GLU A 91 -0.95 8.93 -13.68
C GLU A 91 -1.65 7.61 -14.03
N ALA A 92 -1.33 6.53 -13.33
CA ALA A 92 -1.88 5.19 -13.58
C ALA A 92 -3.29 4.98 -13.02
N GLY A 93 -3.58 5.58 -11.86
CA GLY A 93 -4.82 5.35 -11.13
C GLY A 93 -6.12 5.65 -11.90
N PRO A 94 -6.22 6.75 -12.65
CA PRO A 94 -7.43 7.08 -13.43
C PRO A 94 -7.61 6.25 -14.71
N VAL A 95 -6.58 5.53 -15.18
CA VAL A 95 -6.61 4.84 -16.48
C VAL A 95 -7.74 3.81 -16.60
N PRO A 96 -8.05 2.99 -15.58
CA PRO A 96 -9.16 2.04 -15.66
C PRO A 96 -10.52 2.69 -15.97
N ALA A 97 -10.77 3.91 -15.54
CA ALA A 97 -12.02 4.63 -15.83
C ALA A 97 -12.26 4.87 -17.34
N GLN A 98 -11.20 4.77 -18.16
CA GLN A 98 -11.29 4.86 -19.62
C GLN A 98 -11.86 3.61 -20.29
N GLY A 99 -12.09 2.52 -19.53
CA GLY A 99 -12.76 1.31 -20.02
C GLY A 99 -11.88 0.35 -20.83
N GLN A 100 -10.57 0.57 -20.87
CA GLN A 100 -9.63 -0.26 -21.64
C GLN A 100 -8.85 -1.26 -20.78
N ILE A 101 -9.03 -1.20 -19.47
CA ILE A 101 -8.33 -2.03 -18.48
C ILE A 101 -9.30 -3.02 -17.85
N ALA A 102 -8.93 -4.29 -17.83
CA ALA A 102 -9.75 -5.35 -17.27
C ALA A 102 -9.56 -5.51 -15.75
N GLN A 103 -8.35 -5.22 -15.24
CA GLN A 103 -8.04 -5.33 -13.82
C GLN A 103 -6.93 -4.37 -13.40
N GLN A 104 -6.94 -4.02 -12.13
CA GLN A 104 -5.91 -3.22 -11.49
C GLN A 104 -5.77 -3.67 -10.03
N ILE A 105 -4.54 -3.79 -9.53
CA ILE A 105 -4.26 -3.92 -8.10
C ILE A 105 -3.81 -2.55 -7.62
N PHE A 106 -4.63 -1.89 -6.78
CA PHE A 106 -4.43 -0.48 -6.46
C PHE A 106 -5.15 -0.07 -5.17
N TRP A 107 -4.86 1.14 -4.69
CA TRP A 107 -5.63 1.76 -3.61
C TRP A 107 -6.95 2.29 -4.16
N TYR A 108 -7.91 1.44 -4.10
CA TYR A 108 -9.19 1.56 -4.73
C TYR A 108 -9.92 2.87 -4.41
N THR A 109 -9.98 3.25 -3.14
CA THR A 109 -10.69 4.44 -2.67
C THR A 109 -10.07 5.76 -3.15
N ALA A 110 -8.84 5.74 -3.66
CA ALA A 110 -8.23 6.93 -4.25
C ALA A 110 -8.87 7.31 -5.61
N PHE A 111 -9.46 6.36 -6.33
CA PHE A 111 -9.97 6.56 -7.70
C PHE A 111 -11.41 6.10 -7.90
N THR A 112 -12.09 5.63 -6.85
CA THR A 112 -13.48 5.15 -6.93
C THR A 112 -14.42 6.22 -7.51
N ALA A 113 -14.25 7.47 -7.12
CA ALA A 113 -15.09 8.56 -7.60
C ALA A 113 -15.12 8.64 -9.14
N SER A 114 -13.95 8.60 -9.79
CA SER A 114 -13.85 8.62 -11.26
C SER A 114 -14.35 7.33 -11.91
N MET A 115 -14.24 6.20 -11.24
CA MET A 115 -14.71 4.91 -11.73
C MET A 115 -16.21 4.67 -11.51
N ALA A 116 -16.85 5.47 -10.66
CA ALA A 116 -18.29 5.44 -10.40
C ALA A 116 -19.05 6.61 -11.03
N GLU A 117 -18.37 7.46 -11.79
CA GLU A 117 -18.94 8.63 -12.45
C GLU A 117 -19.87 8.22 -13.60
N GLU A 118 -21.12 8.67 -13.56
CA GLU A 118 -22.13 8.38 -14.60
C GLU A 118 -21.69 8.93 -15.96
N GLY A 119 -21.91 8.16 -17.02
CA GLY A 119 -21.49 8.52 -18.37
C GLY A 119 -20.07 8.07 -18.75
N THR A 120 -19.31 7.50 -17.82
CA THR A 120 -18.02 6.91 -18.14
C THR A 120 -18.17 5.52 -18.75
N PRO A 121 -17.21 5.02 -19.57
CA PRO A 121 -17.28 3.69 -20.21
C PRO A 121 -17.42 2.53 -19.23
N VAL A 122 -17.03 2.72 -17.97
CA VAL A 122 -17.01 1.69 -16.91
C VAL A 122 -18.26 1.68 -16.02
N VAL A 123 -19.26 2.50 -16.35
CA VAL A 123 -20.53 2.59 -15.65
C VAL A 123 -21.68 2.28 -16.63
N ASN A 124 -22.68 1.53 -16.18
CA ASN A 124 -23.89 1.23 -16.94
C ASN A 124 -24.86 2.42 -16.92
N ASP A 125 -25.85 2.42 -17.83
CA ASP A 125 -26.85 3.48 -17.93
C ASP A 125 -27.71 3.64 -16.66
N ASP A 126 -27.83 2.58 -15.85
CA ASP A 126 -28.52 2.61 -14.55
C ASP A 126 -27.63 3.12 -13.39
N GLY A 127 -26.39 3.52 -13.70
CA GLY A 127 -25.41 4.01 -12.73
C GLY A 127 -24.70 2.92 -11.93
N THR A 128 -24.88 1.63 -12.30
CA THR A 128 -24.10 0.54 -11.69
C THR A 128 -22.75 0.37 -12.36
N PRO A 129 -21.67 0.07 -11.62
CA PRO A 129 -20.35 -0.11 -12.22
C PRO A 129 -20.25 -1.45 -12.99
N LYS A 130 -19.49 -1.44 -14.10
CA LYS A 130 -19.10 -2.63 -14.87
C LYS A 130 -17.92 -3.37 -14.25
N TRP A 131 -17.38 -2.89 -13.17
CA TRP A 131 -16.23 -3.44 -12.44
C TRP A 131 -16.64 -3.81 -11.02
N ARG A 132 -15.81 -4.61 -10.36
CA ARG A 132 -16.02 -4.98 -8.97
C ARG A 132 -14.68 -5.06 -8.24
N MET A 133 -14.69 -4.60 -6.99
CA MET A 133 -13.61 -4.79 -6.05
C MET A 133 -13.53 -6.25 -5.62
N ALA A 134 -12.31 -6.75 -5.47
CA ALA A 134 -11.99 -8.06 -4.94
C ALA A 134 -10.75 -7.96 -4.05
N PRO A 135 -10.55 -8.87 -3.08
CA PRO A 135 -9.29 -8.99 -2.36
C PRO A 135 -8.11 -9.20 -3.31
N SER A 136 -6.93 -8.71 -2.94
CA SER A 136 -5.70 -8.98 -3.69
C SER A 136 -5.43 -10.48 -3.74
N PRO A 137 -5.00 -11.03 -4.89
CA PRO A 137 -4.63 -12.44 -4.98
C PRO A 137 -3.37 -12.71 -4.16
N HIS A 138 -3.29 -13.90 -3.57
CA HIS A 138 -2.05 -14.31 -2.89
C HIS A 138 -1.11 -15.08 -3.81
N GLY A 139 0.18 -15.01 -3.49
CA GLY A 139 1.23 -15.79 -4.13
C GLY A 139 1.54 -17.10 -3.40
N PRO A 140 2.53 -17.86 -3.92
CA PRO A 140 2.85 -19.20 -3.41
C PRO A 140 3.51 -19.22 -2.03
N TYR A 141 3.93 -18.08 -1.51
CA TYR A 141 4.54 -17.96 -0.18
C TYR A 141 3.58 -17.41 0.86
N TRP A 142 2.35 -17.09 0.47
CA TRP A 142 1.33 -16.63 1.38
C TRP A 142 0.64 -17.80 2.06
N GLU A 143 0.39 -17.70 3.35
CA GLU A 143 -0.30 -18.70 4.16
C GLU A 143 -1.51 -18.05 4.88
N ASP A 144 -2.46 -18.87 5.30
CA ASP A 144 -3.67 -18.40 5.99
C ASP A 144 -3.29 -17.64 7.27
N GLY A 145 -3.87 -16.45 7.42
CA GLY A 145 -3.59 -15.54 8.53
C GLY A 145 -2.61 -14.41 8.20
N MET A 146 -1.87 -14.53 7.10
CA MET A 146 -1.02 -13.45 6.63
C MET A 146 -1.81 -12.27 6.07
N LYS A 147 -1.17 -11.12 5.95
CA LYS A 147 -1.75 -9.94 5.30
C LYS A 147 -1.55 -9.99 3.79
N VAL A 148 -2.51 -9.46 3.03
CA VAL A 148 -2.48 -9.46 1.55
C VAL A 148 -2.19 -8.10 0.95
N GLY A 149 -2.08 -7.08 1.77
CA GLY A 149 -1.80 -5.72 1.35
C GLY A 149 -1.73 -4.79 2.55
N TYR A 150 -1.42 -3.52 2.30
CA TYR A 150 -1.50 -2.52 3.34
C TYR A 150 -2.54 -1.44 3.00
N GLN A 151 -3.08 -0.83 4.03
CA GLN A 151 -3.98 0.31 3.93
C GLN A 151 -3.26 1.55 4.40
N ASP A 152 -3.22 2.58 3.57
CA ASP A 152 -2.65 3.86 3.94
C ASP A 152 -3.52 4.55 5.01
N ILE A 153 -2.89 4.91 6.13
CA ILE A 153 -3.54 5.59 7.25
C ILE A 153 -2.96 7.00 7.38
N GLY A 154 -3.62 7.96 6.74
CA GLY A 154 -3.24 9.35 6.83
C GLY A 154 -3.66 9.98 8.16
N SER A 155 -2.76 10.74 8.78
CA SER A 155 -3.01 11.48 10.00
C SER A 155 -2.70 12.96 9.85
N TRP A 156 -3.51 13.80 10.50
CA TRP A 156 -3.23 15.23 10.62
C TRP A 156 -2.21 15.47 11.71
N THR A 157 -1.09 16.11 11.36
CA THR A 157 -0.07 16.54 12.33
C THR A 157 0.04 18.06 12.36
N PHE A 158 0.41 18.60 13.52
CA PHE A 158 0.52 20.03 13.73
C PHE A 158 1.90 20.36 14.29
N PHE A 159 2.61 21.27 13.65
CA PHE A 159 3.92 21.68 14.11
C PHE A 159 3.82 22.45 15.42
N GLU A 160 4.60 22.05 16.41
CA GLU A 160 4.65 22.69 17.73
C GLU A 160 5.00 24.17 17.65
N HIS A 161 5.92 24.52 16.75
CA HIS A 161 6.42 25.89 16.58
C HIS A 161 5.61 26.76 15.61
N ALA A 162 4.48 26.25 15.08
CA ALA A 162 3.59 27.06 14.27
C ALA A 162 2.94 28.15 15.11
N ASP A 163 2.65 29.30 14.46
CA ASP A 163 1.91 30.38 15.11
C ASP A 163 0.61 29.85 15.76
N PRO A 164 0.26 30.25 17.00
CA PRO A 164 -0.90 29.75 17.70
C PRO A 164 -2.23 29.90 16.93
N MET A 165 -2.39 30.99 16.19
CA MET A 165 -3.59 31.21 15.36
C MET A 165 -3.63 30.29 14.16
N GLN A 166 -2.50 30.07 13.49
CA GLN A 166 -2.37 29.13 12.37
C GLN A 166 -2.63 27.69 12.86
N ARG A 167 -2.07 27.31 14.00
CA ARG A 167 -2.30 25.98 14.60
C ARG A 167 -3.76 25.77 14.98
N LYS A 168 -4.42 26.78 15.53
CA LYS A 168 -5.85 26.73 15.81
C LYS A 168 -6.69 26.59 14.54
N ALA A 169 -6.36 27.35 13.50
CA ALA A 169 -7.03 27.25 12.20
C ALA A 169 -6.84 25.86 11.56
N ALA A 170 -5.64 25.33 11.58
CA ALA A 170 -5.33 23.97 11.09
C ALA A 170 -6.10 22.89 11.86
N TRP A 171 -6.19 23.02 13.19
CA TRP A 171 -7.00 22.13 14.02
C TRP A 171 -8.48 22.15 13.65
N LEU A 172 -9.06 23.34 13.50
CA LEU A 172 -10.46 23.49 13.09
C LEU A 172 -10.70 22.93 11.68
N TYR A 173 -9.74 23.13 10.78
CA TYR A 173 -9.81 22.53 9.45
C TYR A 173 -9.79 21.02 9.54
N ALA A 174 -8.87 20.42 10.29
CA ALA A 174 -8.79 18.95 10.43
C ALA A 174 -10.07 18.36 11.05
N GLN A 175 -10.72 19.06 11.98
CA GLN A 175 -12.00 18.62 12.55
C GLN A 175 -13.14 18.61 11.52
N PHE A 176 -13.11 19.48 10.52
CA PHE A 176 -14.15 19.56 9.51
C PHE A 176 -14.21 18.29 8.63
N PRO A 177 -13.15 17.88 7.87
CA PRO A 177 -13.21 16.68 7.05
C PRO A 177 -13.36 15.39 7.85
N THR A 178 -12.91 15.38 9.12
CA THR A 178 -13.05 14.20 9.98
C THR A 178 -14.36 14.21 10.80
N SER A 179 -15.24 15.18 10.62
CA SER A 179 -16.56 15.18 11.28
C SER A 179 -17.45 14.06 10.75
N LYS A 180 -18.37 13.56 11.57
CA LYS A 180 -19.28 12.45 11.18
C LYS A 180 -20.08 12.73 9.91
N VAL A 181 -20.52 13.97 9.72
CA VAL A 181 -21.32 14.36 8.54
C VAL A 181 -20.46 14.39 7.28
N VAL A 182 -19.25 14.97 7.38
CA VAL A 182 -18.37 15.12 6.20
C VAL A 182 -17.74 13.78 5.84
N SER A 183 -17.26 13.01 6.82
CA SER A 183 -16.68 11.68 6.55
C SER A 183 -17.69 10.72 5.92
N LEU A 184 -18.95 10.74 6.36
CA LEU A 184 -20.01 9.97 5.72
C LEU A 184 -20.24 10.40 4.26
N LYS A 185 -20.28 11.73 3.99
CA LYS A 185 -20.41 12.23 2.61
C LYS A 185 -19.22 11.81 1.73
N GLN A 186 -18.01 11.85 2.27
CA GLN A 186 -16.82 11.37 1.55
C GLN A 186 -16.93 9.88 1.21
N PHE A 187 -17.42 9.07 2.15
CA PHE A 187 -17.64 7.65 1.87
C PHE A 187 -18.73 7.39 0.82
N HIS A 188 -19.77 8.23 0.74
CA HIS A 188 -20.76 8.19 -0.34
C HIS A 188 -20.14 8.38 -1.75
N GLU A 189 -19.04 9.14 -1.84
CA GLU A 189 -18.27 9.32 -3.08
C GLU A 189 -17.23 8.21 -3.30
N GLY A 190 -17.16 7.22 -2.41
CA GLY A 190 -16.24 6.08 -2.52
C GLY A 190 -14.87 6.30 -1.92
N LEU A 191 -14.66 7.37 -1.15
CA LEU A 191 -13.42 7.61 -0.40
C LEU A 191 -13.32 6.67 0.81
N THR A 192 -12.10 6.50 1.33
CA THR A 192 -11.84 5.63 2.48
C THR A 192 -12.66 6.05 3.70
N PRO A 193 -13.50 5.18 4.29
CA PRO A 193 -14.21 5.49 5.50
C PRO A 193 -13.26 5.50 6.70
N ILE A 194 -13.36 6.53 7.53
CA ILE A 194 -12.52 6.69 8.73
C ILE A 194 -13.24 6.34 10.02
N ARG A 195 -14.50 5.94 9.95
CA ARG A 195 -15.34 5.60 11.11
C ARG A 195 -16.17 4.36 10.87
N GLN A 196 -16.27 3.51 11.87
CA GLN A 196 -17.19 2.38 11.84
C GLN A 196 -18.65 2.84 11.66
N SER A 197 -19.02 3.99 12.23
CA SER A 197 -20.37 4.57 12.07
C SER A 197 -20.68 4.91 10.60
N ASP A 198 -19.68 5.28 9.80
CA ASP A 198 -19.88 5.58 8.38
C ASP A 198 -20.08 4.27 7.60
N ILE A 199 -19.25 3.25 7.88
CA ILE A 199 -19.34 1.92 7.25
C ILE A 199 -20.73 1.30 7.50
N MET A 200 -21.24 1.42 8.71
CA MET A 200 -22.51 0.80 9.13
C MET A 200 -23.73 1.68 8.90
N HIS A 201 -23.58 2.89 8.35
CA HIS A 201 -24.69 3.80 8.14
C HIS A 201 -25.68 3.26 7.11
N GLU A 202 -26.98 3.41 7.37
CA GLU A 202 -28.06 2.88 6.53
C GLU A 202 -27.97 3.40 5.09
N SER A 203 -27.70 4.69 4.89
CA SER A 203 -27.57 5.29 3.56
C SER A 203 -26.46 4.66 2.70
N MET A 204 -25.46 4.01 3.30
CA MET A 204 -24.43 3.28 2.55
C MET A 204 -24.97 1.96 1.98
N THR A 205 -26.00 1.37 2.56
CA THR A 205 -26.69 0.19 1.99
C THR A 205 -27.38 0.57 0.69
N GLU A 206 -28.02 1.72 0.63
CA GLU A 206 -28.65 2.26 -0.58
C GLU A 206 -27.61 2.64 -1.65
N ARG A 207 -26.43 3.12 -1.23
CA ARG A 207 -25.35 3.52 -2.12
C ARG A 207 -24.50 2.35 -2.64
N ALA A 208 -24.48 1.23 -1.92
CA ALA A 208 -23.61 0.08 -2.18
C ALA A 208 -23.64 -0.43 -3.64
N PRO A 209 -24.82 -0.56 -4.32
CA PRO A 209 -24.87 -1.02 -5.71
C PRO A 209 -24.07 -0.17 -6.70
N LYS A 210 -23.81 1.10 -6.38
CA LYS A 210 -23.08 2.05 -7.23
C LYS A 210 -21.57 2.14 -6.91
N LEU A 211 -21.08 1.36 -5.93
CA LEU A 211 -19.70 1.42 -5.45
C LEU A 211 -18.92 0.10 -5.63
N GLY A 212 -19.36 -0.78 -6.54
CA GLY A 212 -18.62 -1.94 -7.01
C GLY A 212 -18.10 -2.90 -5.93
N GLY A 213 -18.81 -3.05 -4.81
CA GLY A 213 -18.43 -3.94 -3.71
C GLY A 213 -17.66 -3.28 -2.57
N LEU A 214 -17.42 -1.96 -2.63
CA LEU A 214 -16.67 -1.23 -1.61
C LEU A 214 -17.33 -1.32 -0.22
N VAL A 215 -18.64 -1.14 -0.15
CA VAL A 215 -19.37 -1.16 1.12
C VAL A 215 -19.39 -2.57 1.70
N GLU A 216 -19.59 -3.57 0.88
CA GLU A 216 -19.54 -4.98 1.26
C GLU A 216 -18.18 -5.37 1.79
N PHE A 217 -17.10 -4.94 1.13
CA PHE A 217 -15.74 -5.18 1.59
C PHE A 217 -15.51 -4.61 2.99
N TYR A 218 -15.82 -3.32 3.22
CA TYR A 218 -15.63 -2.71 4.54
C TYR A 218 -16.51 -3.30 5.65
N ARG A 219 -17.62 -3.96 5.29
CA ARG A 219 -18.50 -4.68 6.22
C ARG A 219 -18.10 -6.14 6.43
N SER A 220 -17.23 -6.69 5.58
CA SER A 220 -16.77 -8.08 5.67
C SER A 220 -15.58 -8.23 6.63
N PRO A 221 -15.27 -9.45 7.07
CA PRO A 221 -14.03 -9.73 7.79
C PRO A 221 -12.77 -9.59 6.90
N ASP A 222 -12.90 -9.62 5.58
CA ASP A 222 -11.76 -9.59 4.65
C ASP A 222 -10.89 -8.34 4.83
N ARG A 223 -11.46 -7.22 5.32
CA ARG A 223 -10.70 -6.00 5.65
C ARG A 223 -9.58 -6.24 6.64
N GLU A 224 -9.68 -7.29 7.49
CA GLU A 224 -8.65 -7.63 8.48
C GLU A 224 -7.40 -8.25 7.85
N MET A 225 -7.46 -8.63 6.58
CA MET A 225 -6.30 -9.09 5.82
C MET A 225 -5.37 -7.95 5.36
N TRP A 226 -5.72 -6.70 5.62
CA TRP A 226 -4.84 -5.54 5.39
C TRP A 226 -4.20 -5.10 6.69
N THR A 227 -2.92 -4.69 6.58
CA THR A 227 -2.15 -4.14 7.69
C THR A 227 -2.02 -2.62 7.57
N ASP A 228 -1.45 -2.00 8.58
CA ASP A 228 -1.07 -0.60 8.56
C ASP A 228 0.11 -0.36 7.61
N THR A 229 0.40 0.89 7.33
CA THR A 229 1.42 1.28 6.35
C THR A 229 2.84 1.11 6.88
N GLY A 230 3.66 0.38 6.13
CA GLY A 230 5.12 0.41 6.21
C GLY A 230 5.72 -0.13 7.50
N THR A 231 6.90 0.33 7.80
CA THR A 231 7.68 -0.08 8.98
C THR A 231 7.59 0.94 10.10
N ASN A 232 7.59 0.46 11.34
CA ASN A 232 7.73 1.28 12.55
C ASN A 232 9.20 1.53 12.96
N VAL A 233 10.15 1.09 12.15
CA VAL A 233 11.57 1.34 12.39
C VAL A 233 11.87 2.84 12.23
N PRO A 234 12.58 3.48 13.16
CA PRO A 234 13.01 4.87 13.03
C PRO A 234 13.82 5.12 11.75
N ASP A 235 13.85 6.38 11.29
CA ASP A 235 14.44 6.79 10.00
C ASP A 235 13.65 6.29 8.78
N TYR A 236 12.32 6.22 8.91
CA TYR A 236 11.40 5.85 7.82
C TYR A 236 11.70 6.54 6.47
N PRO A 237 11.94 7.88 6.40
CA PRO A 237 12.21 8.52 5.12
C PRO A 237 13.42 7.93 4.39
N ARG A 238 14.46 7.55 5.12
CA ARG A 238 15.64 6.92 4.52
C ARG A 238 15.36 5.50 4.09
N LEU A 239 14.66 4.72 4.91
CA LEU A 239 14.28 3.35 4.57
C LEU A 239 13.35 3.31 3.36
N ALA A 240 12.36 4.21 3.29
CA ALA A 240 11.48 4.34 2.15
C ALA A 240 12.24 4.69 0.86
N GLN A 241 13.20 5.62 0.93
CA GLN A 241 14.04 5.96 -0.22
C GLN A 241 14.82 4.74 -0.73
N LEU A 242 15.42 3.97 0.17
CA LEU A 242 16.14 2.75 -0.19
C LEU A 242 15.21 1.72 -0.84
N TRP A 243 14.00 1.55 -0.27
CA TRP A 243 12.99 0.63 -0.75
C TRP A 243 12.64 0.90 -2.22
N TRP A 244 12.11 2.07 -2.53
CA TRP A 244 11.67 2.35 -3.89
C TRP A 244 12.82 2.50 -4.90
N SER A 245 14.00 2.98 -4.49
CA SER A 245 15.11 3.16 -5.43
C SER A 245 15.72 1.84 -5.88
N ASN A 246 15.86 0.84 -5.00
CA ASN A 246 16.35 -0.48 -5.35
C ASN A 246 15.30 -1.26 -6.18
N VAL A 247 14.03 -1.18 -5.81
CA VAL A 247 12.93 -1.77 -6.63
C VAL A 247 12.96 -1.17 -8.04
N ALA A 248 13.10 0.14 -8.17
CA ALA A 248 13.16 0.80 -9.47
C ALA A 248 14.34 0.34 -10.31
N ALA A 249 15.51 0.10 -9.72
CA ALA A 249 16.68 -0.40 -10.46
C ALA A 249 16.43 -1.77 -11.10
N ALA A 250 15.66 -2.65 -10.44
CA ALA A 250 15.24 -3.90 -11.03
C ALA A 250 14.15 -3.72 -12.11
N VAL A 251 13.15 -2.86 -11.84
CA VAL A 251 12.07 -2.58 -12.79
C VAL A 251 12.58 -1.97 -14.09
N THR A 252 13.63 -1.14 -14.02
CA THR A 252 14.30 -0.58 -15.22
C THR A 252 15.32 -1.51 -15.87
N GLY A 253 15.61 -2.66 -15.26
CA GLY A 253 16.58 -3.62 -15.77
C GLY A 253 18.05 -3.20 -15.56
N GLU A 254 18.30 -2.22 -14.67
CA GLU A 254 19.68 -1.82 -14.31
C GLU A 254 20.41 -2.94 -13.56
N VAL A 255 19.70 -3.70 -12.73
CA VAL A 255 20.20 -4.87 -12.00
C VAL A 255 19.14 -5.98 -12.00
N SER A 256 19.55 -7.21 -11.66
CA SER A 256 18.62 -8.31 -11.48
C SER A 256 17.75 -8.11 -10.23
N PRO A 257 16.54 -8.71 -10.16
CA PRO A 257 15.69 -8.66 -8.96
C PRO A 257 16.40 -9.16 -7.69
N GLN A 258 17.19 -10.23 -7.78
CA GLN A 258 17.96 -10.70 -6.62
C GLN A 258 18.99 -9.67 -6.18
N GLU A 259 19.74 -9.11 -7.11
CA GLU A 259 20.75 -8.08 -6.81
C GLU A 259 20.12 -6.81 -6.20
N ALA A 260 18.97 -6.38 -6.70
CA ALA A 260 18.22 -5.26 -6.14
C ALA A 260 17.83 -5.49 -4.67
N MET A 261 17.31 -6.68 -4.38
CA MET A 261 16.91 -7.03 -3.00
C MET A 261 18.12 -7.24 -2.09
N ASP A 262 19.24 -7.77 -2.58
CA ASP A 262 20.49 -7.89 -1.83
C ASP A 262 21.06 -6.52 -1.49
N ASN A 263 21.08 -5.59 -2.44
CA ASN A 263 21.51 -4.22 -2.23
C ASN A 263 20.62 -3.50 -1.21
N LEU A 264 19.30 -3.61 -1.37
CA LEU A 264 18.32 -3.05 -0.44
C LEU A 264 18.56 -3.56 0.99
N ALA A 265 18.63 -4.87 1.16
CA ALA A 265 18.83 -5.50 2.47
C ALA A 265 20.15 -5.02 3.13
N GLN A 266 21.22 -4.96 2.36
CA GLN A 266 22.53 -4.50 2.85
C GLN A 266 22.50 -3.03 3.26
N GLU A 267 21.84 -2.16 2.48
CA GLU A 267 21.74 -0.74 2.78
C GLU A 267 20.86 -0.50 4.03
N GLN A 268 19.75 -1.21 4.15
CA GLN A 268 18.88 -1.16 5.33
C GLN A 268 19.61 -1.68 6.58
N ASP A 269 20.35 -2.78 6.47
CA ASP A 269 21.18 -3.29 7.58
C ASP A 269 22.21 -2.28 8.07
N ARG A 270 22.77 -1.47 7.18
CA ARG A 270 23.67 -0.36 7.57
C ARG A 270 22.93 0.73 8.35
N VAL A 271 21.69 1.06 7.96
CA VAL A 271 20.84 2.00 8.69
C VAL A 271 20.56 1.46 10.09
N MET A 272 20.08 0.22 10.21
CA MET A 272 19.78 -0.41 11.49
C MET A 272 21.01 -0.53 12.39
N GLY A 273 22.17 -0.86 11.82
CA GLY A 273 23.43 -0.87 12.58
C GLY A 273 23.81 0.49 13.14
N ARG A 274 23.44 1.61 12.49
CA ARG A 274 23.61 2.96 13.06
C ARG A 274 22.61 3.25 14.16
N LEU A 275 21.33 2.91 13.96
CA LEU A 275 20.29 3.09 14.96
C LEU A 275 20.59 2.32 16.24
N HIS A 276 21.02 1.06 16.10
CA HIS A 276 21.41 0.23 17.24
C HIS A 276 22.58 0.86 18.05
N ARG A 277 23.63 1.34 17.38
CA ARG A 277 24.77 2.02 18.05
C ARG A 277 24.35 3.33 18.72
N ALA A 278 23.34 4.01 18.20
CA ALA A 278 22.78 5.23 18.78
C ALA A 278 21.79 4.95 19.92
N GLY A 279 21.50 3.68 20.22
CA GLY A 279 20.52 3.29 21.25
C GLY A 279 19.07 3.65 20.88
N VAL A 280 18.77 3.80 19.59
CA VAL A 280 17.43 4.11 19.12
C VAL A 280 16.60 2.83 19.12
N GLN A 281 15.44 2.91 19.78
CA GLN A 281 14.46 1.84 19.84
C GLN A 281 13.34 2.09 18.80
N GLY A 282 12.80 1.01 18.22
CA GLY A 282 11.56 1.05 17.47
C GLY A 282 10.34 0.91 18.41
N ASP A 283 9.17 1.08 17.86
CA ASP A 283 7.93 0.77 18.59
C ASP A 283 7.75 -0.76 18.68
N CYS A 284 7.27 -1.21 19.81
CA CYS A 284 6.95 -2.62 20.08
C CYS A 284 5.47 -2.83 20.24
#